data_06ab96a66817e6e70fd6a37408beb32d
#
_entry.id   06ab96a66817e6e70fd6a37408beb32d
#
_cell.length_a   1.000
_cell.length_b   1.000
_cell.length_c   1.000
_cell.angle_alpha   90.00
_cell.angle_beta   90.00
_cell.angle_gamma   90.00
#
_symmetry.space_group_name_H-M   'P 1'
#
loop_
_entity.id
_entity.type
_entity.pdbx_description
1 polymer ?
#
loop_
_entity_poly.entity_id
_entity_poly.type
_entity_poly.pdbx_seq_one_letter_code
_entity_poly.pdbx_strand_id
1 'polypeptide(L)'
;MDAYENEIELMDYLFVIWKRRWLIIIPTFFLAVAAGIVSFLIPPKWEVDAIMLPSKFLVQTEQGQFEEVVATDPKQIAGQINQKSYDSLIAAELNLDIRKFPELKAENLRDTKLVRIALRDQDIATAKSILQSLFNQLKKELDRKIDVEIKSIDTEITTKENSIKDMENEIKTKENEIKKKNNEIKLKDLTIQSKEIEKDRIKQEIESDQNKLKISEERVGSIMEEMKSVKGRIDELDQQLKKVIAEKKEGAEAVSLLLYSNEVQQNLRYYNTLDEKLSIEKVTQENLSLSTKENREKIRQTDNQISQTNTEKQIIMTEISTIMNETENIKNRINTTQSEIRLMGDKKLRIDYAQLVKQPTASLYPVSPRKKVNVAIAGVLGLFMFTVLAFFLEYIGKQKVRKEERA
;
A
#
# COMPACT_ATOMS: atom_id res chain seq x y z
N MET A 1 -18.71 -104.08 -17.54
CA MET A 1 -17.82 -103.47 -16.56
C MET A 1 -18.35 -102.08 -16.26
N ASP A 2 -19.30 -102.01 -15.38
CA ASP A 2 -19.95 -100.75 -15.02
C ASP A 2 -19.20 -100.16 -13.82
N ALA A 3 -18.45 -99.14 -14.07
CA ALA A 3 -17.88 -98.29 -13.01
C ALA A 3 -19.03 -97.44 -12.46
N TYR A 4 -19.61 -97.91 -11.32
CA TYR A 4 -20.46 -97.01 -10.54
C TYR A 4 -19.59 -95.87 -10.00
N GLU A 5 -19.64 -94.68 -10.62
CA GLU A 5 -19.19 -93.46 -10.03
C GLU A 5 -20.02 -93.26 -8.75
N ASN A 6 -19.39 -93.30 -7.60
CA ASN A 6 -19.98 -92.87 -6.34
C ASN A 6 -20.21 -91.41 -6.41
N GLU A 7 -21.33 -90.95 -6.96
CA GLU A 7 -21.82 -89.64 -6.77
C GLU A 7 -22.05 -89.43 -5.27
N ILE A 8 -21.19 -88.60 -4.67
CA ILE A 8 -21.33 -88.21 -3.26
C ILE A 8 -22.57 -87.31 -3.20
N GLU A 9 -23.72 -87.84 -2.87
CA GLU A 9 -24.96 -87.07 -2.78
C GLU A 9 -24.86 -86.11 -1.60
N LEU A 10 -25.28 -84.85 -1.81
CA LEU A 10 -25.32 -83.76 -0.77
C LEU A 10 -26.08 -84.23 0.47
N MET A 11 -26.96 -85.18 0.32
CA MET A 11 -27.72 -85.90 1.36
C MET A 11 -26.83 -86.68 2.32
N ASP A 12 -25.74 -87.25 1.85
CA ASP A 12 -24.79 -88.00 2.67
C ASP A 12 -24.06 -87.14 3.70
N TYR A 13 -23.73 -85.89 3.29
CA TYR A 13 -23.13 -84.89 4.20
C TYR A 13 -24.11 -84.44 5.28
N LEU A 14 -25.37 -84.26 4.92
CA LEU A 14 -26.44 -83.87 5.86
C LEU A 14 -26.68 -85.05 6.89
N PHE A 15 -26.65 -86.24 6.41
CA PHE A 15 -26.85 -87.45 7.29
C PHE A 15 -25.67 -87.58 8.31
N VAL A 16 -24.44 -87.32 7.94
CA VAL A 16 -23.29 -87.29 8.84
C VAL A 16 -23.41 -86.20 9.89
N ILE A 17 -23.81 -85.06 9.51
CA ILE A 17 -24.05 -83.97 10.44
C ILE A 17 -25.16 -84.29 11.43
N TRP A 18 -26.28 -84.85 10.96
CA TRP A 18 -27.43 -85.23 11.78
C TRP A 18 -27.07 -86.40 12.73
N LYS A 19 -26.37 -87.38 12.24
CA LYS A 19 -25.88 -88.58 13.02
C LYS A 19 -24.96 -88.19 14.16
N ARG A 20 -24.06 -87.21 13.92
CA ARG A 20 -23.06 -86.73 14.87
C ARG A 20 -23.38 -85.34 15.48
N ARG A 21 -24.63 -84.93 15.45
CA ARG A 21 -25.06 -83.61 15.92
C ARG A 21 -24.57 -83.31 17.37
N TRP A 22 -24.60 -84.23 18.26
CA TRP A 22 -24.15 -84.04 19.63
C TRP A 22 -22.65 -83.80 19.74
N LEU A 23 -21.87 -84.39 18.91
CA LEU A 23 -20.42 -84.21 18.83
C LEU A 23 -20.06 -82.82 18.24
N ILE A 24 -20.97 -82.19 17.47
CA ILE A 24 -20.80 -80.86 16.97
C ILE A 24 -21.34 -79.80 17.96
N ILE A 25 -22.55 -80.01 18.49
CA ILE A 25 -23.25 -79.01 19.29
C ILE A 25 -22.65 -78.85 20.69
N ILE A 26 -22.36 -79.98 21.39
CA ILE A 26 -21.89 -79.90 22.76
C ILE A 26 -20.50 -79.22 22.88
N PRO A 27 -19.47 -79.63 22.11
CA PRO A 27 -18.17 -78.96 22.20
C PRO A 27 -18.19 -77.53 21.70
N THR A 28 -19.00 -77.23 20.66
CA THR A 28 -19.23 -75.82 20.20
C THR A 28 -19.82 -74.98 21.30
N PHE A 29 -20.81 -75.50 22.03
CA PHE A 29 -21.40 -74.79 23.17
C PHE A 29 -20.37 -74.58 24.29
N PHE A 30 -19.58 -75.54 24.63
CA PHE A 30 -18.50 -75.37 25.62
C PHE A 30 -17.47 -74.36 25.20
N LEU A 31 -17.09 -74.36 23.92
CA LEU A 31 -16.15 -73.34 23.37
C LEU A 31 -16.74 -71.89 23.44
N ALA A 32 -17.99 -71.76 23.12
CA ALA A 32 -18.68 -70.45 23.21
C ALA A 32 -18.79 -69.97 24.67
N VAL A 33 -19.13 -70.86 25.61
CA VAL A 33 -19.18 -70.57 27.06
C VAL A 33 -17.77 -70.22 27.58
N ALA A 34 -16.75 -70.96 27.24
CA ALA A 34 -15.37 -70.66 27.61
C ALA A 34 -14.92 -69.32 27.08
N ALA A 35 -15.21 -69.00 25.83
CA ALA A 35 -14.94 -67.68 25.26
C ALA A 35 -15.70 -66.52 25.99
N GLY A 36 -16.95 -66.83 26.44
CA GLY A 36 -17.73 -65.90 27.26
C GLY A 36 -17.05 -65.68 28.62
N ILE A 37 -16.64 -66.72 29.33
CA ILE A 37 -15.95 -66.58 30.62
C ILE A 37 -14.64 -65.84 30.49
N VAL A 38 -13.80 -66.15 29.49
CA VAL A 38 -12.55 -65.40 29.23
C VAL A 38 -12.83 -63.95 28.94
N SER A 39 -13.87 -63.61 28.11
CA SER A 39 -14.25 -62.23 27.82
C SER A 39 -14.78 -61.48 29.06
N PHE A 40 -15.27 -62.17 30.09
CA PHE A 40 -15.69 -61.56 31.34
C PHE A 40 -14.53 -61.28 32.29
N LEU A 41 -13.46 -62.07 32.23
CA LEU A 41 -12.27 -61.93 33.06
C LEU A 41 -11.35 -60.82 32.57
N ILE A 42 -11.44 -60.43 31.28
CA ILE A 42 -10.68 -59.31 30.70
C ILE A 42 -11.28 -58.00 31.19
N PRO A 43 -10.49 -57.08 31.82
CA PRO A 43 -11.01 -55.79 32.32
C PRO A 43 -11.53 -54.91 31.18
N PRO A 44 -12.63 -54.21 31.40
CA PRO A 44 -13.23 -53.38 30.40
C PRO A 44 -12.35 -52.17 30.07
N LYS A 45 -12.31 -51.78 28.79
CA LYS A 45 -11.62 -50.58 28.32
C LYS A 45 -12.63 -49.66 27.68
N TRP A 46 -12.55 -48.36 28.03
CA TRP A 46 -13.35 -47.29 27.46
C TRP A 46 -12.53 -46.58 26.38
N GLU A 47 -13.19 -46.12 25.35
CA GLU A 47 -12.61 -45.21 24.36
C GLU A 47 -12.85 -43.79 24.82
N VAL A 48 -11.78 -43.01 24.97
CA VAL A 48 -11.84 -41.59 25.26
C VAL A 48 -11.38 -40.87 24.00
N ASP A 49 -12.19 -39.96 23.46
CA ASP A 49 -11.86 -39.20 22.29
C ASP A 49 -11.98 -37.71 22.54
N ALA A 50 -11.20 -36.93 21.80
CA ALA A 50 -11.23 -35.48 21.71
C ALA A 50 -11.13 -35.04 20.25
N ILE A 51 -11.66 -33.86 19.94
CA ILE A 51 -11.55 -33.28 18.61
C ILE A 51 -10.91 -31.90 18.76
N MET A 52 -9.86 -31.65 17.99
CA MET A 52 -9.18 -30.37 17.96
C MET A 52 -9.27 -29.71 16.58
N LEU A 53 -9.31 -28.39 16.58
CA LEU A 53 -9.10 -27.54 15.41
C LEU A 53 -7.68 -26.96 15.53
N PRO A 54 -6.79 -27.21 14.58
CA PRO A 54 -5.47 -26.58 14.55
C PRO A 54 -5.56 -25.07 14.38
N SER A 55 -4.52 -24.37 14.78
CA SER A 55 -4.40 -22.91 14.55
C SER A 55 -4.52 -22.60 13.07
N LYS A 56 -5.16 -21.48 12.75
CA LYS A 56 -5.38 -21.03 11.37
C LYS A 56 -5.10 -19.55 11.20
N PHE A 57 -4.75 -19.15 9.99
CA PHE A 57 -4.52 -17.77 9.60
C PHE A 57 -4.92 -17.54 8.14
N LEU A 58 -5.05 -16.28 7.74
CA LEU A 58 -5.38 -15.92 6.37
C LEU A 58 -4.12 -15.77 5.52
N VAL A 59 -4.13 -16.41 4.36
CA VAL A 59 -3.14 -16.19 3.29
C VAL A 59 -3.83 -15.51 2.14
N GLN A 60 -3.20 -14.50 1.57
CA GLN A 60 -3.69 -13.87 0.35
C GLN A 60 -3.25 -14.72 -0.85
N THR A 61 -4.21 -15.17 -1.64
CA THR A 61 -3.95 -15.91 -2.88
C THR A 61 -3.43 -14.96 -3.98
N GLU A 62 -2.82 -15.50 -5.03
CA GLU A 62 -2.35 -14.73 -6.20
C GLU A 62 -3.46 -13.92 -6.87
N GLN A 63 -4.73 -14.30 -6.68
CA GLN A 63 -5.91 -13.59 -7.18
C GLN A 63 -6.39 -12.47 -6.23
N GLY A 64 -5.66 -12.21 -5.13
CA GLY A 64 -6.00 -11.16 -4.16
C GLY A 64 -7.10 -11.54 -3.16
N GLN A 65 -7.62 -12.77 -3.21
CA GLN A 65 -8.60 -13.29 -2.24
C GLN A 65 -7.90 -13.81 -1.00
N PHE A 66 -8.58 -13.72 0.16
CA PHE A 66 -8.07 -14.30 1.39
C PHE A 66 -8.61 -15.70 1.59
N GLU A 67 -7.72 -16.68 1.79
CA GLU A 67 -8.06 -18.06 2.11
C GLU A 67 -7.59 -18.41 3.52
N GLU A 68 -8.45 -19.11 4.28
CA GLU A 68 -8.08 -19.64 5.59
C GLU A 68 -7.19 -20.88 5.43
N VAL A 69 -5.96 -20.77 5.90
CA VAL A 69 -4.99 -21.86 5.89
C VAL A 69 -4.69 -22.27 7.34
N VAL A 70 -4.63 -23.60 7.59
CA VAL A 70 -4.21 -24.13 8.89
C VAL A 70 -2.69 -24.06 9.03
N ALA A 71 -2.20 -23.70 10.21
CA ALA A 71 -0.77 -23.57 10.49
C ALA A 71 0.02 -24.87 10.30
N THR A 72 -0.67 -26.01 10.43
CA THR A 72 -0.13 -27.35 10.15
C THR A 72 -1.26 -28.22 9.61
N ASP A 73 -0.99 -29.01 8.55
CA ASP A 73 -1.97 -29.92 7.95
C ASP A 73 -2.48 -30.92 9.01
N PRO A 74 -3.82 -31.06 9.18
CA PRO A 74 -4.42 -32.05 10.07
C PRO A 74 -3.92 -33.48 9.85
N LYS A 75 -3.59 -33.87 8.61
CA LYS A 75 -3.00 -35.17 8.29
C LYS A 75 -1.59 -35.32 8.87
N GLN A 76 -0.81 -34.24 8.83
CA GLN A 76 0.53 -34.25 9.42
C GLN A 76 0.46 -34.37 10.93
N ILE A 77 -0.46 -33.64 11.60
CA ILE A 77 -0.68 -33.76 13.05
C ILE A 77 -1.08 -35.20 13.40
N ALA A 78 -2.06 -35.78 12.69
CA ALA A 78 -2.48 -37.15 12.90
C ALA A 78 -1.33 -38.14 12.68
N GLY A 79 -0.50 -37.94 11.65
CA GLY A 79 0.69 -38.70 11.38
C GLY A 79 1.71 -38.71 12.54
N GLN A 80 2.02 -37.53 13.07
CA GLN A 80 2.95 -37.36 14.21
C GLN A 80 2.45 -38.08 15.47
N ILE A 81 1.14 -37.97 15.77
CA ILE A 81 0.53 -38.65 16.90
C ILE A 81 0.61 -40.16 16.71
N ASN A 82 0.22 -40.67 15.54
CA ASN A 82 0.26 -42.13 15.24
C ASN A 82 1.70 -42.69 15.23
N GLN A 83 2.70 -41.85 14.93
CA GLN A 83 4.13 -42.18 15.02
C GLN A 83 4.70 -42.11 16.45
N LYS A 84 3.83 -41.83 17.44
CA LYS A 84 4.20 -41.76 18.87
C LYS A 84 5.17 -40.64 19.23
N SER A 85 5.18 -39.54 18.44
CA SER A 85 6.10 -38.41 18.63
C SER A 85 5.95 -37.71 19.98
N TYR A 86 4.78 -37.81 20.62
CA TYR A 86 4.45 -37.16 21.88
C TYR A 86 4.39 -38.10 23.08
N ASP A 87 4.41 -39.44 22.88
CA ASP A 87 4.17 -40.44 23.95
C ASP A 87 5.16 -40.26 25.11
N SER A 88 6.45 -40.12 24.82
CA SER A 88 7.49 -39.98 25.84
C SER A 88 7.35 -38.64 26.63
N LEU A 89 6.97 -37.57 25.99
CA LEU A 89 6.76 -36.26 26.64
C LEU A 89 5.55 -36.31 27.59
N ILE A 90 4.44 -36.90 27.13
CA ILE A 90 3.22 -37.03 27.92
C ILE A 90 3.43 -38.01 29.07
N ALA A 91 4.09 -39.14 28.82
CA ALA A 91 4.39 -40.10 29.88
C ALA A 91 5.27 -39.49 30.98
N ALA A 92 6.28 -38.71 30.62
CA ALA A 92 7.10 -37.97 31.58
C ALA A 92 6.32 -36.91 32.36
N GLU A 93 5.47 -36.13 31.69
CA GLU A 93 4.64 -35.08 32.32
C GLU A 93 3.64 -35.67 33.34
N LEU A 94 3.05 -36.80 33.00
CA LEU A 94 2.03 -37.45 33.86
C LEU A 94 2.62 -38.55 34.79
N ASN A 95 3.96 -38.73 34.84
CA ASN A 95 4.65 -39.76 35.59
C ASN A 95 4.12 -41.18 35.29
N LEU A 96 3.83 -41.46 34.00
CA LEU A 96 3.37 -42.79 33.53
C LEU A 96 4.52 -43.63 33.01
N ASP A 97 4.42 -44.97 33.20
CA ASP A 97 5.36 -45.91 32.59
C ASP A 97 5.14 -45.96 31.06
N ILE A 98 6.12 -45.55 30.30
CA ILE A 98 6.08 -45.50 28.81
C ILE A 98 5.76 -46.88 28.21
N ARG A 99 6.14 -48.00 28.90
CA ARG A 99 5.86 -49.36 28.44
C ARG A 99 4.38 -49.73 28.54
N LYS A 100 3.64 -49.06 29.40
CA LYS A 100 2.21 -49.22 29.61
C LYS A 100 1.37 -48.14 29.01
N PHE A 101 2.03 -47.21 28.30
CA PHE A 101 1.36 -46.07 27.71
C PHE A 101 0.33 -46.52 26.66
N PRO A 102 -0.93 -46.05 26.70
CA PRO A 102 -1.97 -46.49 25.79
C PRO A 102 -1.68 -45.99 24.36
N GLU A 103 -2.05 -46.80 23.37
CA GLU A 103 -1.93 -46.41 21.96
C GLU A 103 -2.85 -45.22 21.62
N LEU A 104 -2.28 -44.11 21.21
CA LEU A 104 -2.99 -42.99 20.68
C LEU A 104 -3.32 -43.20 19.20
N LYS A 105 -4.55 -42.94 18.80
CA LYS A 105 -5.00 -42.98 17.40
C LYS A 105 -5.55 -41.63 17.01
N ALA A 106 -4.96 -41.03 15.97
CA ALA A 106 -5.41 -39.77 15.43
C ALA A 106 -5.81 -39.93 13.97
N GLU A 107 -6.89 -39.27 13.61
CA GLU A 107 -7.41 -39.25 12.25
C GLU A 107 -7.90 -37.85 11.88
N ASN A 108 -7.65 -37.46 10.63
CA ASN A 108 -8.31 -36.27 10.08
C ASN A 108 -9.75 -36.63 9.73
N LEU A 109 -10.70 -35.86 10.25
CA LEU A 109 -12.11 -36.00 9.86
C LEU A 109 -12.30 -35.57 8.42
N ARG A 110 -12.89 -36.45 7.60
CA ARG A 110 -13.09 -36.21 6.14
C ARG A 110 -13.74 -34.87 5.89
N ASP A 111 -13.25 -34.17 4.90
CA ASP A 111 -13.74 -32.87 4.42
C ASP A 111 -13.77 -31.76 5.48
N THR A 112 -12.95 -31.90 6.53
CA THR A 112 -12.82 -30.92 7.59
C THR A 112 -11.35 -30.64 7.92
N LYS A 113 -11.11 -29.53 8.62
CA LYS A 113 -9.79 -29.18 9.19
C LYS A 113 -9.61 -29.71 10.61
N LEU A 114 -10.45 -30.68 11.04
CA LEU A 114 -10.50 -31.20 12.41
C LEU A 114 -9.67 -32.47 12.54
N VAL A 115 -9.00 -32.60 13.67
CA VAL A 115 -8.29 -33.87 14.06
C VAL A 115 -9.02 -34.51 15.23
N ARG A 116 -9.50 -35.72 15.03
CA ARG A 116 -10.00 -36.60 16.12
C ARG A 116 -8.85 -37.39 16.68
N ILE A 117 -8.73 -37.40 17.99
CA ILE A 117 -7.72 -38.17 18.72
C ILE A 117 -8.45 -39.07 19.71
N ALA A 118 -8.14 -40.34 19.72
CA ALA A 118 -8.79 -41.32 20.59
C ALA A 118 -7.74 -42.27 21.20
N LEU A 119 -8.01 -42.71 22.41
CA LEU A 119 -7.25 -43.79 23.06
C LEU A 119 -8.19 -44.71 23.84
N ARG A 120 -7.72 -45.90 24.15
CA ARG A 120 -8.48 -46.89 24.94
C ARG A 120 -7.73 -47.22 26.19
N ASP A 121 -8.37 -47.00 27.34
CA ASP A 121 -7.80 -47.28 28.65
C ASP A 121 -8.84 -47.90 29.60
N GLN A 122 -8.36 -48.51 30.65
CA GLN A 122 -9.18 -49.03 31.77
C GLN A 122 -9.55 -47.88 32.71
N ASP A 123 -8.66 -46.88 32.88
CA ASP A 123 -8.89 -45.70 33.67
C ASP A 123 -9.26 -44.50 32.80
N ILE A 124 -10.52 -44.08 32.91
CA ILE A 124 -11.07 -42.92 32.18
C ILE A 124 -10.37 -41.62 32.61
N ALA A 125 -10.00 -41.48 33.89
CA ALA A 125 -9.35 -40.26 34.37
C ALA A 125 -7.97 -40.09 33.77
N THR A 126 -7.16 -41.14 33.80
CA THR A 126 -5.82 -41.18 33.15
C THR A 126 -5.92 -40.95 31.65
N ALA A 127 -6.89 -41.58 30.96
CA ALA A 127 -7.13 -41.41 29.56
C ALA A 127 -7.44 -39.91 29.18
N LYS A 128 -8.30 -39.25 29.96
CA LYS A 128 -8.61 -37.83 29.78
C LYS A 128 -7.39 -36.94 30.01
N SER A 129 -6.59 -37.25 31.05
CA SER A 129 -5.37 -36.49 31.36
C SER A 129 -4.33 -36.61 30.24
N ILE A 130 -4.18 -37.82 29.66
CA ILE A 130 -3.30 -38.04 28.49
C ILE A 130 -3.73 -37.17 27.28
N LEU A 131 -5.04 -37.16 26.93
CA LEU A 131 -5.54 -36.37 25.82
C LEU A 131 -5.42 -34.87 26.08
N GLN A 132 -5.62 -34.43 27.32
CA GLN A 132 -5.47 -33.01 27.70
C GLN A 132 -3.99 -32.60 27.63
N SER A 133 -3.05 -33.41 28.14
CA SER A 133 -1.62 -33.13 28.04
C SER A 133 -1.15 -33.11 26.58
N LEU A 134 -1.57 -34.09 25.76
CA LEU A 134 -1.31 -34.09 24.32
C LEU A 134 -1.79 -32.80 23.65
N PHE A 135 -3.04 -32.40 23.94
CA PHE A 135 -3.57 -31.16 23.40
C PHE A 135 -2.74 -29.93 23.82
N ASN A 136 -2.33 -29.86 25.09
CA ASN A 136 -1.52 -28.75 25.59
C ASN A 136 -0.15 -28.70 24.90
N GLN A 137 0.49 -29.83 24.63
CA GLN A 137 1.77 -29.91 23.89
C GLN A 137 1.59 -29.48 22.42
N LEU A 138 0.57 -30.02 21.74
CA LEU A 138 0.22 -29.61 20.37
C LEU A 138 -0.13 -28.14 20.28
N LYS A 139 -0.94 -27.66 21.21
CA LYS A 139 -1.31 -26.24 21.28
C LYS A 139 -0.08 -25.37 21.38
N LYS A 140 0.85 -25.68 22.29
CA LYS A 140 2.10 -24.92 22.49
C LYS A 140 2.96 -24.88 21.21
N GLU A 141 3.03 -26.00 20.47
CA GLU A 141 3.77 -26.06 19.21
C GLU A 141 3.10 -25.26 18.09
N LEU A 142 1.80 -25.43 17.92
CA LEU A 142 1.01 -24.78 16.87
C LEU A 142 0.89 -23.27 17.10
N ASP A 143 0.62 -22.86 18.33
CA ASP A 143 0.48 -21.46 18.71
C ASP A 143 1.82 -20.71 18.55
N ARG A 144 2.95 -21.34 18.82
CA ARG A 144 4.27 -20.75 18.57
C ARG A 144 4.48 -20.34 17.10
N LYS A 145 3.96 -21.13 16.15
CA LYS A 145 4.02 -20.78 14.72
C LYS A 145 3.17 -19.55 14.44
N ILE A 146 2.01 -19.46 15.05
CA ILE A 146 1.11 -18.31 14.98
C ILE A 146 1.77 -17.05 15.58
N ASP A 147 2.39 -17.17 16.74
CA ASP A 147 3.07 -16.03 17.39
C ASP A 147 4.20 -15.45 16.54
N VAL A 148 4.94 -16.32 15.82
CA VAL A 148 5.95 -15.86 14.86
C VAL A 148 5.32 -15.09 13.69
N GLU A 149 4.21 -15.58 13.15
CA GLU A 149 3.48 -14.89 12.07
C GLU A 149 2.92 -13.54 12.52
N ILE A 150 2.30 -13.50 13.71
CA ILE A 150 1.80 -12.24 14.32
C ILE A 150 2.95 -11.24 14.47
N LYS A 151 4.09 -11.68 15.01
CA LYS A 151 5.26 -10.81 15.18
C LYS A 151 5.80 -10.29 13.84
N SER A 152 5.77 -11.12 12.80
CA SER A 152 6.15 -10.70 11.44
C SER A 152 5.23 -9.60 10.93
N ILE A 153 3.90 -9.79 11.06
CA ILE A 153 2.90 -8.78 10.67
C ILE A 153 3.10 -7.48 11.46
N ASP A 154 3.31 -7.54 12.79
CA ASP A 154 3.53 -6.36 13.62
C ASP A 154 4.80 -5.60 13.22
N THR A 155 5.87 -6.31 12.86
CA THR A 155 7.11 -5.70 12.37
C THR A 155 6.87 -4.98 11.04
N GLU A 156 6.10 -5.60 10.14
CA GLU A 156 5.77 -5.00 8.84
C GLU A 156 4.88 -3.76 9.00
N ILE A 157 3.87 -3.81 9.88
CA ILE A 157 3.03 -2.65 10.23
C ILE A 157 3.91 -1.51 10.75
N THR A 158 4.78 -1.78 11.72
CA THR A 158 5.69 -0.77 12.29
C THR A 158 6.60 -0.15 11.23
N THR A 159 7.11 -0.95 10.30
CA THR A 159 7.95 -0.47 9.19
C THR A 159 7.17 0.47 8.28
N LYS A 160 5.92 0.13 7.96
CA LYS A 160 5.02 0.97 7.14
C LYS A 160 4.61 2.26 7.87
N GLU A 161 4.35 2.20 9.18
CA GLU A 161 4.08 3.39 10.01
C GLU A 161 5.27 4.36 10.03
N ASN A 162 6.49 3.84 10.16
CA ASN A 162 7.70 4.67 10.07
C ASN A 162 7.84 5.31 8.67
N SER A 163 7.55 4.55 7.61
CA SER A 163 7.54 5.09 6.23
C SER A 163 6.51 6.21 6.05
N ILE A 164 5.31 6.10 6.64
CA ILE A 164 4.31 7.18 6.64
C ILE A 164 4.87 8.42 7.33
N LYS A 165 5.49 8.27 8.50
CA LYS A 165 6.10 9.39 9.24
C LYS A 165 7.20 10.09 8.44
N ASP A 166 8.01 9.35 7.70
CA ASP A 166 9.04 9.93 6.82
C ASP A 166 8.40 10.71 5.67
N MET A 167 7.35 10.19 5.05
CA MET A 167 6.56 10.87 4.02
C MET A 167 5.87 12.14 4.54
N GLU A 168 5.34 12.13 5.77
CA GLU A 168 4.76 13.31 6.43
C GLU A 168 5.82 14.41 6.67
N ASN A 169 7.04 14.04 7.07
CA ASN A 169 8.15 14.96 7.22
C ASN A 169 8.57 15.56 5.85
N GLU A 170 8.56 14.77 4.78
CA GLU A 170 8.82 15.24 3.42
C GLU A 170 7.77 16.26 2.98
N ILE A 171 6.47 16.00 3.22
CA ILE A 171 5.38 16.96 2.95
C ILE A 171 5.63 18.28 3.68
N LYS A 172 5.95 18.25 4.97
CA LYS A 172 6.26 19.43 5.76
C LYS A 172 7.43 20.22 5.20
N THR A 173 8.44 19.56 4.69
CA THR A 173 9.59 20.22 4.04
C THR A 173 9.17 20.92 2.76
N LYS A 174 8.38 20.26 1.90
CA LYS A 174 7.83 20.82 0.66
C LYS A 174 6.89 22.00 0.92
N GLU A 175 6.04 21.93 1.94
CA GLU A 175 5.18 23.06 2.36
C GLU A 175 6.00 24.28 2.79
N ASN A 176 7.11 24.09 3.50
CA ASN A 176 8.02 25.17 3.86
C ASN A 176 8.72 25.77 2.62
N GLU A 177 9.05 24.94 1.64
CA GLU A 177 9.62 25.40 0.36
C GLU A 177 8.61 26.25 -0.43
N ILE A 178 7.36 25.81 -0.54
CA ILE A 178 6.27 26.60 -1.14
C ILE A 178 6.13 27.95 -0.44
N LYS A 179 6.19 27.97 0.89
CA LYS A 179 6.11 29.21 1.66
C LYS A 179 7.26 30.18 1.35
N LYS A 180 8.49 29.67 1.22
CA LYS A 180 9.64 30.48 0.80
C LYS A 180 9.44 31.06 -0.60
N LYS A 181 9.05 30.24 -1.57
CA LYS A 181 8.81 30.67 -2.96
C LYS A 181 7.66 31.68 -3.07
N ASN A 182 6.61 31.55 -2.27
CA ASN A 182 5.55 32.55 -2.19
C ASN A 182 6.05 33.92 -1.66
N ASN A 183 6.99 33.91 -0.69
CA ASN A 183 7.63 35.12 -0.23
C ASN A 183 8.52 35.75 -1.32
N GLU A 184 9.20 34.95 -2.13
CA GLU A 184 9.98 35.43 -3.29
C GLU A 184 9.08 36.10 -4.32
N ILE A 185 7.92 35.50 -4.64
CA ILE A 185 6.91 36.12 -5.52
C ILE A 185 6.49 37.51 -4.99
N LYS A 186 6.20 37.61 -3.70
CA LYS A 186 5.81 38.87 -3.07
C LYS A 186 6.89 39.93 -3.18
N LEU A 187 8.17 39.56 -3.05
CA LEU A 187 9.29 40.48 -3.26
C LEU A 187 9.39 40.94 -4.72
N LYS A 188 9.16 40.04 -5.69
CA LYS A 188 9.12 40.37 -7.12
C LYS A 188 7.96 41.34 -7.42
N ASP A 189 6.79 41.12 -6.83
CA ASP A 189 5.64 42.06 -6.99
C ASP A 189 5.95 43.44 -6.47
N LEU A 190 6.59 43.58 -5.32
CA LEU A 190 7.03 44.87 -4.79
C LEU A 190 8.07 45.54 -5.70
N THR A 191 8.97 44.77 -6.29
CA THR A 191 9.96 45.27 -7.26
C THR A 191 9.27 45.79 -8.51
N ILE A 192 8.31 45.06 -9.07
CA ILE A 192 7.52 45.51 -10.23
C ILE A 192 6.78 46.81 -9.92
N GLN A 193 6.09 46.88 -8.79
CA GLN A 193 5.37 48.07 -8.35
C GLN A 193 6.29 49.31 -8.24
N SER A 194 7.49 49.13 -7.64
CA SER A 194 8.48 50.18 -7.53
C SER A 194 8.94 50.69 -8.92
N LYS A 195 9.14 49.78 -9.87
CA LYS A 195 9.53 50.12 -11.25
C LYS A 195 8.40 50.79 -12.04
N GLU A 196 7.16 50.41 -11.80
CA GLU A 196 6.01 51.10 -12.40
C GLU A 196 5.88 52.54 -11.90
N ILE A 197 6.08 52.79 -10.60
CA ILE A 197 6.10 54.17 -10.04
C ILE A 197 7.24 54.97 -10.64
N GLU A 198 8.44 54.41 -10.78
CA GLU A 198 9.59 55.07 -11.42
C GLU A 198 9.26 55.45 -12.89
N LYS A 199 8.67 54.52 -13.63
CA LYS A 199 8.24 54.74 -15.03
C LYS A 199 7.22 55.88 -15.14
N ASP A 200 6.26 55.95 -14.24
CA ASP A 200 5.22 57.01 -14.26
C ASP A 200 5.83 58.35 -13.91
N ARG A 201 6.80 58.42 -13.01
CA ARG A 201 7.55 59.69 -12.77
C ARG A 201 8.29 60.14 -14.01
N ILE A 202 9.00 59.25 -14.70
CA ILE A 202 9.71 59.61 -15.96
C ILE A 202 8.75 60.04 -17.03
N LYS A 203 7.54 59.48 -17.16
CA LYS A 203 6.51 59.95 -18.08
C LYS A 203 6.08 61.35 -17.79
N GLN A 204 5.87 61.74 -16.52
CA GLN A 204 5.54 63.11 -16.11
C GLN A 204 6.67 64.10 -16.45
N GLU A 205 7.95 63.67 -16.29
CA GLU A 205 9.09 64.48 -16.72
C GLU A 205 9.08 64.70 -18.22
N ILE A 206 8.81 63.69 -19.05
CA ILE A 206 8.70 63.77 -20.51
C ILE A 206 7.57 64.76 -20.87
N GLU A 207 6.41 64.64 -20.26
CA GLU A 207 5.25 65.59 -20.53
C GLU A 207 5.61 67.00 -20.16
N SER A 208 6.27 67.23 -19.03
CA SER A 208 6.78 68.53 -18.63
C SER A 208 7.77 69.09 -19.65
N ASP A 209 8.73 68.30 -20.11
CA ASP A 209 9.73 68.81 -21.12
C ASP A 209 9.11 69.04 -22.47
N GLN A 210 8.11 68.25 -22.90
CA GLN A 210 7.35 68.50 -24.12
C GLN A 210 6.56 69.79 -24.06
N ASN A 211 5.94 70.11 -22.91
CA ASN A 211 5.24 71.39 -22.71
C ASN A 211 6.20 72.57 -22.75
N LYS A 212 7.40 72.46 -22.11
CA LYS A 212 8.43 73.49 -22.21
C LYS A 212 8.94 73.66 -23.65
N LEU A 213 9.12 72.55 -24.39
CA LEU A 213 9.54 72.59 -25.79
C LEU A 213 8.53 73.38 -26.65
N LYS A 214 7.24 73.11 -26.50
CA LYS A 214 6.17 73.88 -27.20
C LYS A 214 6.22 75.35 -26.91
N ILE A 215 6.37 75.75 -25.63
CA ILE A 215 6.51 77.14 -25.23
C ILE A 215 7.76 77.78 -25.86
N SER A 216 8.89 77.07 -25.91
CA SER A 216 10.12 77.51 -26.53
C SER A 216 9.97 77.64 -28.05
N GLU A 217 9.24 76.73 -28.75
CA GLU A 217 8.91 76.87 -30.17
C GLU A 217 8.09 78.11 -30.47
N GLU A 218 7.07 78.41 -29.64
CA GLU A 218 6.26 79.64 -29.76
C GLU A 218 7.12 80.93 -29.58
N ARG A 219 8.07 80.89 -28.61
CA ARG A 219 9.01 82.00 -28.39
C ARG A 219 9.96 82.24 -29.60
N VAL A 220 10.52 81.12 -30.11
CA VAL A 220 11.39 81.15 -31.31
C VAL A 220 10.62 81.75 -32.47
N GLY A 221 9.36 81.37 -32.69
CA GLY A 221 8.50 81.94 -33.71
C GLY A 221 8.34 83.49 -33.54
N SER A 222 8.02 83.93 -32.32
CA SER A 222 7.87 85.38 -32.03
C SER A 222 9.18 86.16 -32.21
N ILE A 223 10.34 85.61 -31.74
CA ILE A 223 11.65 86.26 -31.93
C ILE A 223 11.99 86.39 -33.44
N MET A 224 11.71 85.33 -34.23
CA MET A 224 11.96 85.39 -35.69
C MET A 224 11.11 86.38 -36.42
N GLU A 225 9.82 86.51 -36.04
CA GLU A 225 8.92 87.60 -36.59
C GLU A 225 9.42 88.96 -36.22
N GLU A 226 9.84 89.18 -34.97
CA GLU A 226 10.39 90.45 -34.51
C GLU A 226 11.72 90.77 -35.18
N MET A 227 12.63 89.80 -35.34
CA MET A 227 13.86 90.00 -36.12
C MET A 227 13.60 90.33 -37.55
N LYS A 228 12.59 89.74 -38.20
CA LYS A 228 12.16 90.13 -39.57
C LYS A 228 11.67 91.55 -39.64
N SER A 229 10.86 91.99 -38.67
CA SER A 229 10.37 93.39 -38.59
C SER A 229 11.50 94.39 -38.38
N VAL A 230 12.43 94.07 -37.45
CA VAL A 230 13.61 94.91 -37.18
C VAL A 230 14.52 95.01 -38.40
N LYS A 231 14.75 93.91 -39.09
CA LYS A 231 15.53 93.92 -40.35
C LYS A 231 14.89 94.76 -41.43
N GLY A 232 13.56 94.65 -41.61
CA GLY A 232 12.82 95.53 -42.54
C GLY A 232 13.01 97.02 -42.24
N ARG A 233 12.96 97.40 -40.93
CA ARG A 233 13.25 98.74 -40.50
C ARG A 233 14.68 99.18 -40.80
N ILE A 234 15.65 98.34 -40.55
CA ILE A 234 17.04 98.63 -40.89
C ILE A 234 17.20 98.87 -42.39
N ASP A 235 16.59 98.02 -43.24
CA ASP A 235 16.66 98.12 -44.68
C ASP A 235 15.97 99.46 -45.18
N GLU A 236 14.82 99.79 -44.61
CA GLU A 236 14.12 101.06 -44.87
C GLU A 236 14.96 102.28 -44.48
N LEU A 237 15.57 102.26 -43.28
CA LEU A 237 16.43 103.37 -42.82
C LEU A 237 17.71 103.49 -43.66
N ASP A 238 18.30 102.40 -44.09
CA ASP A 238 19.48 102.36 -45.01
C ASP A 238 19.11 102.96 -46.38
N GLN A 239 17.93 102.70 -46.93
CA GLN A 239 17.42 103.26 -48.14
C GLN A 239 17.19 104.78 -47.97
N GLN A 240 16.59 105.22 -46.87
CA GLN A 240 16.38 106.66 -46.58
C GLN A 240 17.72 107.36 -46.40
N LEU A 241 18.69 106.78 -45.71
CA LEU A 241 20.05 107.28 -45.54
C LEU A 241 20.71 107.50 -46.92
N LYS A 242 20.61 106.49 -47.80
CA LYS A 242 21.18 106.56 -49.18
C LYS A 242 20.50 107.68 -49.97
N LYS A 243 19.19 107.93 -49.86
CA LYS A 243 18.49 109.02 -50.52
C LYS A 243 18.95 110.41 -50.02
N VAL A 244 19.06 110.55 -48.67
CA VAL A 244 19.56 111.79 -48.07
C VAL A 244 21.00 112.12 -48.53
N ILE A 245 21.88 111.16 -48.64
CA ILE A 245 23.24 111.26 -49.14
C ILE A 245 23.23 111.75 -50.62
N ALA A 246 22.31 111.24 -51.45
CA ALA A 246 22.20 111.53 -52.87
C ALA A 246 21.64 112.94 -53.18
N GLU A 247 20.81 113.53 -52.36
CA GLU A 247 20.10 114.81 -52.57
C GLU A 247 20.92 116.06 -52.30
N LYS A 248 22.16 116.04 -51.83
CA LYS A 248 23.12 117.15 -51.64
C LYS A 248 22.50 118.50 -51.25
N LYS A 249 21.87 118.68 -50.08
CA LYS A 249 21.39 119.98 -49.49
C LYS A 249 22.24 120.32 -48.26
N GLU A 250 22.86 121.58 -48.30
CA GLU A 250 23.74 122.03 -47.20
C GLU A 250 22.99 122.37 -45.90
N GLY A 251 23.54 121.99 -44.78
CA GLY A 251 23.17 122.40 -43.42
C GLY A 251 22.23 121.53 -42.62
N ALA A 252 21.16 120.95 -43.15
CA ALA A 252 20.20 120.10 -42.48
C ALA A 252 20.59 118.61 -42.58
N GLU A 253 21.47 118.26 -43.49
CA GLU A 253 21.86 116.92 -43.82
C GLU A 253 22.70 116.23 -42.72
N ALA A 254 23.59 116.89 -42.02
CA ALA A 254 24.48 116.33 -41.00
C ALA A 254 23.71 115.86 -39.78
N VAL A 255 22.65 116.56 -39.38
CA VAL A 255 21.81 116.12 -38.21
C VAL A 255 20.91 114.96 -38.62
N SER A 256 20.35 114.98 -39.82
CA SER A 256 19.54 113.87 -40.32
C SER A 256 20.34 112.61 -40.52
N LEU A 257 21.58 112.68 -41.06
CA LEU A 257 22.51 111.60 -41.20
C LEU A 257 22.90 111.00 -39.84
N LEU A 258 23.16 111.86 -38.83
CA LEU A 258 23.46 111.44 -37.48
C LEU A 258 22.26 110.74 -36.84
N LEU A 259 21.03 111.24 -37.03
CA LEU A 259 19.81 110.63 -36.50
C LEU A 259 19.56 109.23 -37.14
N TYR A 260 19.61 109.17 -38.47
CA TYR A 260 19.43 107.89 -39.16
C TYR A 260 20.54 106.89 -38.83
N SER A 261 21.80 107.29 -38.74
CA SER A 261 22.92 106.44 -38.35
C SER A 261 22.74 105.92 -36.94
N ASN A 262 22.29 106.73 -35.99
CA ASN A 262 22.03 106.37 -34.62
C ASN A 262 20.88 105.38 -34.52
N GLU A 263 19.80 105.59 -35.30
CA GLU A 263 18.64 104.70 -35.32
C GLU A 263 18.94 103.31 -35.94
N VAL A 264 19.75 103.37 -37.04
CA VAL A 264 20.29 102.09 -37.62
C VAL A 264 21.15 101.33 -36.57
N GLN A 265 22.03 102.05 -35.88
CA GLN A 265 22.84 101.42 -34.84
C GLN A 265 21.99 100.85 -33.68
N GLN A 266 20.95 101.56 -33.27
CA GLN A 266 20.05 101.01 -32.22
C GLN A 266 19.28 99.78 -32.69
N ASN A 267 18.75 99.81 -33.91
CA ASN A 267 18.07 98.63 -34.48
C ASN A 267 19.02 97.50 -34.73
N LEU A 268 20.27 97.70 -35.12
CA LEU A 268 21.31 96.68 -35.23
C LEU A 268 21.63 96.02 -33.85
N ARG A 269 21.79 96.87 -32.82
CA ARG A 269 22.00 96.32 -31.44
C ARG A 269 20.81 95.50 -30.99
N TYR A 270 19.59 95.97 -31.29
CA TYR A 270 18.39 95.24 -30.96
C TYR A 270 18.30 93.88 -31.72
N TYR A 271 18.60 93.94 -33.04
CA TYR A 271 18.69 92.72 -33.85
C TYR A 271 19.70 91.71 -33.29
N ASN A 272 20.90 92.13 -32.91
CA ASN A 272 21.87 91.26 -32.28
C ASN A 272 21.41 90.68 -30.94
N THR A 273 20.67 91.46 -30.12
CA THR A 273 20.06 91.02 -28.89
C THR A 273 19.01 89.94 -29.17
N LEU A 274 18.20 90.10 -30.24
CA LEU A 274 17.22 89.05 -30.65
C LEU A 274 17.92 87.81 -31.20
N ASP A 275 19.03 87.95 -31.92
CA ASP A 275 19.82 86.79 -32.42
C ASP A 275 20.45 85.96 -31.27
N GLU A 276 20.95 86.73 -30.26
CA GLU A 276 21.45 86.05 -29.01
C GLU A 276 20.31 85.32 -28.28
N LYS A 277 19.13 85.93 -28.13
CA LYS A 277 17.95 85.27 -27.56
C LYS A 277 17.51 84.06 -28.36
N LEU A 278 17.51 84.11 -29.70
CA LEU A 278 17.19 83.02 -30.59
C LEU A 278 18.15 81.89 -30.42
N SER A 279 19.46 82.18 -30.31
CA SER A 279 20.49 81.14 -30.06
C SER A 279 20.27 80.38 -28.71
N ILE A 280 19.96 81.18 -27.65
CA ILE A 280 19.66 80.61 -26.32
C ILE A 280 18.42 79.70 -26.38
N GLU A 281 17.33 80.14 -27.05
CA GLU A 281 16.13 79.29 -27.14
C GLU A 281 16.35 78.02 -27.97
N LYS A 282 17.14 78.07 -29.07
CA LYS A 282 17.52 76.91 -29.86
C LYS A 282 18.32 75.88 -29.05
N VAL A 283 19.30 76.37 -28.27
CA VAL A 283 20.04 75.50 -27.34
C VAL A 283 19.12 74.83 -26.27
N THR A 284 18.14 75.63 -25.79
CA THR A 284 17.13 75.11 -24.85
C THR A 284 16.25 74.02 -25.47
N GLN A 285 15.80 74.23 -26.74
CA GLN A 285 15.06 73.18 -27.49
C GLN A 285 15.87 71.86 -27.68
N GLU A 286 17.15 72.00 -28.05
CA GLU A 286 18.05 70.88 -28.24
C GLU A 286 18.21 70.11 -26.92
N ASN A 287 18.45 70.81 -25.80
CA ASN A 287 18.57 70.16 -24.47
C ASN A 287 17.29 69.45 -24.03
N LEU A 288 16.08 70.07 -24.24
CA LEU A 288 14.80 69.47 -23.91
C LEU A 288 14.51 68.25 -24.80
N SER A 289 14.87 68.31 -26.10
CA SER A 289 14.75 67.16 -27.03
C SER A 289 15.64 66.03 -26.62
N LEU A 290 16.89 66.32 -26.24
CA LEU A 290 17.85 65.28 -25.75
C LEU A 290 17.33 64.61 -24.43
N SER A 291 16.92 65.44 -23.45
CA SER A 291 16.32 65.00 -22.20
C SER A 291 15.13 64.04 -22.43
N THR A 292 14.21 64.43 -23.34
CA THR A 292 13.05 63.63 -23.72
C THR A 292 13.47 62.26 -24.33
N LYS A 293 14.48 62.29 -25.18
CA LYS A 293 15.02 61.05 -25.81
C LYS A 293 15.65 60.14 -24.77
N GLU A 294 16.46 60.65 -23.86
CA GLU A 294 17.07 59.91 -22.76
C GLU A 294 16.03 59.31 -21.83
N ASN A 295 15.00 60.07 -21.46
CA ASN A 295 13.93 59.61 -20.61
C ASN A 295 13.08 58.50 -21.29
N ARG A 296 12.83 58.58 -22.60
CA ARG A 296 12.19 57.48 -23.35
C ARG A 296 13.04 56.22 -23.32
N GLU A 297 14.36 56.30 -23.44
CA GLU A 297 15.24 55.14 -23.34
C GLU A 297 15.22 54.54 -21.91
N LYS A 298 15.17 55.37 -20.86
CA LYS A 298 15.01 54.87 -19.47
C LYS A 298 13.68 54.12 -19.29
N ILE A 299 12.57 54.64 -19.88
CA ILE A 299 11.28 53.91 -19.86
C ILE A 299 11.44 52.52 -20.51
N ARG A 300 12.07 52.43 -21.69
CA ARG A 300 12.29 51.16 -22.38
C ARG A 300 13.11 50.18 -21.55
N GLN A 301 14.16 50.66 -20.88
CA GLN A 301 14.98 49.82 -19.96
C GLN A 301 14.16 49.38 -18.75
N THR A 302 13.33 50.26 -18.17
CA THR A 302 12.45 49.90 -17.05
C THR A 302 11.40 48.85 -17.48
N ASP A 303 10.79 49.00 -18.68
CA ASP A 303 9.85 48.01 -19.22
C ASP A 303 10.51 46.63 -19.43
N ASN A 304 11.75 46.55 -19.92
CA ASN A 304 12.50 45.35 -20.05
C ASN A 304 12.75 44.67 -18.67
N GLN A 305 13.09 45.48 -17.64
CA GLN A 305 13.30 44.99 -16.29
C GLN A 305 12.00 44.43 -15.68
N ILE A 306 10.87 45.10 -15.86
CA ILE A 306 9.55 44.62 -15.42
C ILE A 306 9.21 43.31 -16.13
N SER A 307 9.41 43.22 -17.44
CA SER A 307 9.18 41.97 -18.21
C SER A 307 10.03 40.82 -17.74
N GLN A 308 11.31 41.07 -17.50
CA GLN A 308 12.22 40.07 -16.96
C GLN A 308 11.76 39.56 -15.56
N THR A 309 11.41 40.51 -14.65
CA THR A 309 10.94 40.18 -13.30
C THR A 309 9.62 39.39 -13.36
N ASN A 310 8.72 39.71 -14.30
CA ASN A 310 7.49 38.95 -14.52
C ASN A 310 7.78 37.53 -15.02
N THR A 311 8.77 37.34 -15.89
CA THR A 311 9.21 36.02 -16.35
C THR A 311 9.76 35.19 -15.19
N GLU A 312 10.61 35.75 -14.36
CA GLU A 312 11.15 35.12 -13.17
C GLU A 312 10.05 34.70 -12.19
N LYS A 313 9.03 35.54 -11.98
CA LYS A 313 7.84 35.25 -11.18
C LYS A 313 7.08 34.05 -11.75
N GLN A 314 6.88 33.97 -13.07
CA GLN A 314 6.22 32.83 -13.71
C GLN A 314 6.98 31.52 -13.52
N ILE A 315 8.31 31.55 -13.57
CA ILE A 315 9.14 30.37 -13.30
C ILE A 315 8.90 29.88 -11.88
N ILE A 316 8.93 30.79 -10.89
CA ILE A 316 8.68 30.43 -9.48
C ILE A 316 7.27 29.84 -9.29
N MET A 317 6.24 30.39 -9.95
CA MET A 317 4.87 29.84 -9.90
C MET A 317 4.80 28.43 -10.48
N THR A 318 5.52 28.14 -11.56
CA THR A 318 5.61 26.80 -12.15
C THR A 318 6.29 25.82 -11.20
N GLU A 319 7.37 26.25 -10.54
CA GLU A 319 8.07 25.43 -9.53
C GLU A 319 7.16 25.11 -8.34
N ILE A 320 6.37 26.08 -7.84
CA ILE A 320 5.36 25.86 -6.80
C ILE A 320 4.35 24.82 -7.24
N SER A 321 3.84 24.91 -8.48
CA SER A 321 2.90 23.93 -9.01
C SER A 321 3.49 22.51 -9.06
N THR A 322 4.75 22.38 -9.44
CA THR A 322 5.46 21.10 -9.44
C THR A 322 5.56 20.53 -8.02
N ILE A 323 5.98 21.35 -7.04
CA ILE A 323 6.09 20.93 -5.64
C ILE A 323 4.72 20.52 -5.07
N MET A 324 3.65 21.23 -5.43
CA MET A 324 2.27 20.87 -5.03
C MET A 324 1.87 19.50 -5.58
N ASN A 325 2.14 19.23 -6.86
CA ASN A 325 1.85 17.92 -7.47
C ASN A 325 2.65 16.78 -6.82
N GLU A 326 3.91 17.01 -6.50
CA GLU A 326 4.74 16.05 -5.77
C GLU A 326 4.18 15.80 -4.37
N THR A 327 3.74 16.85 -3.67
CA THR A 327 3.12 16.73 -2.34
C THR A 327 1.83 15.91 -2.40
N GLU A 328 1.00 16.11 -3.42
CA GLU A 328 -0.22 15.30 -3.62
C GLU A 328 0.10 13.82 -3.91
N ASN A 329 1.11 13.55 -4.71
CA ASN A 329 1.57 12.18 -4.95
C ASN A 329 2.04 11.49 -3.66
N ILE A 330 2.74 12.22 -2.78
CA ILE A 330 3.15 11.68 -1.47
C ILE A 330 1.92 11.38 -0.61
N LYS A 331 0.91 12.26 -0.56
CA LYS A 331 -0.36 12.03 0.15
C LYS A 331 -1.08 10.77 -0.34
N ASN A 332 -1.12 10.56 -1.66
CA ASN A 332 -1.71 9.37 -2.24
C ASN A 332 -0.95 8.09 -1.83
N ARG A 333 0.37 8.15 -1.77
CA ARG A 333 1.19 7.02 -1.25
C ARG A 333 0.91 6.74 0.22
N ILE A 334 0.76 7.77 1.06
CA ILE A 334 0.36 7.62 2.47
C ILE A 334 -0.99 6.90 2.57
N ASN A 335 -2.00 7.31 1.81
CA ASN A 335 -3.32 6.69 1.81
C ASN A 335 -3.26 5.20 1.40
N THR A 336 -2.44 4.87 0.40
CA THR A 336 -2.22 3.48 -0.02
C THR A 336 -1.56 2.67 1.09
N THR A 337 -0.49 3.19 1.69
CA THR A 337 0.22 2.52 2.80
C THR A 337 -0.67 2.34 4.03
N GLN A 338 -1.53 3.32 4.36
CA GLN A 338 -2.52 3.20 5.43
C GLN A 338 -3.56 2.10 5.14
N SER A 339 -3.97 1.96 3.88
CA SER A 339 -4.89 0.88 3.48
C SER A 339 -4.25 -0.50 3.62
N GLU A 340 -2.96 -0.62 3.28
CA GLU A 340 -2.19 -1.84 3.48
C GLU A 340 -2.06 -2.20 4.97
N ILE A 341 -1.78 -1.22 5.85
CA ILE A 341 -1.74 -1.41 7.30
C ILE A 341 -3.09 -1.92 7.83
N ARG A 342 -4.22 -1.37 7.36
CA ARG A 342 -5.56 -1.86 7.75
C ARG A 342 -5.77 -3.31 7.33
N LEU A 343 -5.40 -3.68 6.10
CA LEU A 343 -5.50 -5.06 5.62
C LEU A 343 -4.66 -6.02 6.46
N MET A 344 -3.46 -5.60 6.89
CA MET A 344 -2.62 -6.38 7.81
C MET A 344 -3.27 -6.52 9.19
N GLY A 345 -3.87 -5.45 9.71
CA GLY A 345 -4.64 -5.48 10.95
C GLY A 345 -5.82 -6.46 10.88
N ASP A 346 -6.57 -6.44 9.77
CA ASP A 346 -7.67 -7.37 9.53
C ASP A 346 -7.19 -8.82 9.42
N LYS A 347 -6.05 -9.04 8.74
CA LYS A 347 -5.41 -10.36 8.69
C LYS A 347 -5.07 -10.87 10.08
N LYS A 348 -4.51 -10.02 10.95
CA LYS A 348 -4.17 -10.36 12.33
C LYS A 348 -5.39 -10.71 13.17
N LEU A 349 -6.52 -10.00 13.01
CA LEU A 349 -7.77 -10.26 13.73
C LEU A 349 -8.43 -11.60 13.37
N ARG A 350 -8.09 -12.17 12.21
CA ARG A 350 -8.62 -13.46 11.73
C ARG A 350 -7.67 -14.63 11.97
N ILE A 351 -6.68 -14.45 12.83
CA ILE A 351 -5.79 -15.52 13.29
C ILE A 351 -6.44 -16.20 14.49
N ASP A 352 -6.63 -17.51 14.40
CA ASP A 352 -7.18 -18.33 15.46
C ASP A 352 -6.13 -19.31 16.01
N TYR A 353 -6.03 -19.37 17.31
CA TYR A 353 -5.19 -20.35 18.02
C TYR A 353 -5.82 -21.73 18.03
N ALA A 354 -5.01 -22.77 18.25
CA ALA A 354 -5.50 -24.15 18.37
C ALA A 354 -6.49 -24.27 19.53
N GLN A 355 -7.62 -24.95 19.27
CA GLN A 355 -8.68 -25.12 20.26
C GLN A 355 -9.29 -26.52 20.24
N LEU A 356 -9.78 -26.97 21.40
CA LEU A 356 -10.60 -28.17 21.51
C LEU A 356 -12.04 -27.88 21.13
N VAL A 357 -12.49 -28.49 20.04
CA VAL A 357 -13.89 -28.46 19.60
C VAL A 357 -14.73 -29.44 20.45
N LYS A 358 -14.12 -30.57 20.81
CA LYS A 358 -14.69 -31.55 21.72
C LYS A 358 -13.69 -31.88 22.82
N GLN A 359 -14.07 -31.67 24.06
CA GLN A 359 -13.29 -32.03 25.24
C GLN A 359 -13.15 -33.57 25.33
N PRO A 360 -12.07 -34.08 25.96
CA PRO A 360 -11.88 -35.54 26.18
C PRO A 360 -13.10 -36.14 26.82
N THR A 361 -13.81 -36.98 26.07
CA THR A 361 -15.10 -37.59 26.49
C THR A 361 -15.01 -39.11 26.34
N ALA A 362 -15.39 -39.84 27.40
CA ALA A 362 -15.42 -41.29 27.37
C ALA A 362 -16.68 -41.84 26.69
N SER A 363 -16.55 -42.96 26.04
CA SER A 363 -17.69 -43.72 25.55
C SER A 363 -18.63 -44.15 26.68
N LEU A 364 -19.92 -44.17 26.43
CA LEU A 364 -20.94 -44.58 27.44
C LEU A 364 -20.80 -46.00 27.89
N TYR A 365 -20.29 -46.88 27.00
CA TYR A 365 -20.09 -48.28 27.27
C TYR A 365 -18.66 -48.67 26.95
N PRO A 366 -18.10 -49.74 27.63
CA PRO A 366 -16.80 -50.26 27.29
C PRO A 366 -16.76 -50.78 25.84
N VAL A 367 -15.72 -50.38 25.11
CA VAL A 367 -15.53 -50.77 23.69
C VAL A 367 -14.79 -52.09 23.55
N SER A 368 -14.15 -52.58 24.61
CA SER A 368 -13.42 -53.85 24.65
C SER A 368 -13.51 -54.47 26.03
N PRO A 369 -13.58 -55.85 26.17
CA PRO A 369 -13.78 -56.80 25.08
C PRO A 369 -15.23 -56.76 24.53
N ARG A 370 -15.40 -57.04 23.25
CA ARG A 370 -16.73 -57.14 22.62
C ARG A 370 -17.34 -58.52 22.93
N LYS A 371 -17.83 -58.71 24.18
CA LYS A 371 -18.28 -59.99 24.73
C LYS A 371 -19.22 -60.76 23.79
N LYS A 372 -20.26 -60.11 23.26
CA LYS A 372 -21.21 -60.71 22.30
C LYS A 372 -20.53 -61.20 21.01
N VAL A 373 -19.62 -60.41 20.47
CA VAL A 373 -18.90 -60.74 19.23
C VAL A 373 -17.91 -61.85 19.45
N ASN A 374 -17.20 -61.86 20.56
CA ASN A 374 -16.22 -62.94 20.90
C ASN A 374 -16.93 -64.30 21.06
N VAL A 375 -18.09 -64.33 21.74
CA VAL A 375 -18.92 -65.55 21.88
C VAL A 375 -19.44 -66.02 20.52
N ALA A 376 -19.94 -65.09 19.69
CA ALA A 376 -20.45 -65.42 18.35
C ALA A 376 -19.31 -65.99 17.45
N ILE A 377 -18.13 -65.37 17.43
CA ILE A 377 -16.98 -65.89 16.68
C ILE A 377 -16.55 -67.27 17.17
N ALA A 378 -16.46 -67.45 18.49
CA ALA A 378 -16.13 -68.76 19.05
C ALA A 378 -17.16 -69.86 18.70
N GLY A 379 -18.47 -69.51 18.69
CA GLY A 379 -19.54 -70.38 18.25
C GLY A 379 -19.40 -70.80 16.78
N VAL A 380 -19.16 -69.85 15.88
CA VAL A 380 -19.01 -70.13 14.44
C VAL A 380 -17.76 -70.95 14.17
N LEU A 381 -16.62 -70.55 14.75
CA LEU A 381 -15.37 -71.34 14.62
C LEU A 381 -15.50 -72.76 15.21
N GLY A 382 -16.15 -72.90 16.38
CA GLY A 382 -16.43 -74.20 17.00
C GLY A 382 -17.30 -75.04 16.11
N LEU A 383 -18.40 -74.50 15.58
CA LEU A 383 -19.30 -75.21 14.71
C LEU A 383 -18.56 -75.74 13.46
N PHE A 384 -17.75 -74.88 12.83
CA PHE A 384 -16.96 -75.26 11.66
C PHE A 384 -15.95 -76.33 12.01
N MET A 385 -15.16 -76.17 13.06
CA MET A 385 -14.11 -77.09 13.49
C MET A 385 -14.68 -78.50 13.87
N PHE A 386 -15.76 -78.55 14.66
CA PHE A 386 -16.36 -79.76 15.06
C PHE A 386 -17.17 -80.46 13.95
N THR A 387 -17.69 -79.71 12.97
CA THR A 387 -18.25 -80.34 11.77
C THR A 387 -17.18 -81.02 10.93
N VAL A 388 -16.01 -80.40 10.72
CA VAL A 388 -14.88 -80.97 10.02
C VAL A 388 -14.42 -82.26 10.78
N LEU A 389 -14.34 -82.19 12.11
CA LEU A 389 -13.98 -83.33 12.96
C LEU A 389 -15.02 -84.50 12.84
N ALA A 390 -16.33 -84.17 12.78
CA ALA A 390 -17.39 -85.17 12.59
C ALA A 390 -17.26 -85.87 11.25
N PHE A 391 -16.95 -85.22 10.17
CA PHE A 391 -16.67 -85.83 8.86
C PHE A 391 -15.41 -86.69 8.92
N PHE A 392 -14.32 -86.23 9.55
CA PHE A 392 -13.09 -86.93 9.68
C PHE A 392 -13.29 -88.25 10.45
N LEU A 393 -14.02 -88.22 11.56
CA LEU A 393 -14.34 -89.41 12.37
C LEU A 393 -15.28 -90.41 11.65
N GLU A 394 -16.21 -89.87 10.77
CA GLU A 394 -17.04 -90.76 9.96
C GLU A 394 -16.24 -91.43 8.85
N TYR A 395 -15.28 -90.69 8.25
CA TYR A 395 -14.38 -91.25 7.26
C TYR A 395 -13.53 -92.35 7.83
N ILE A 396 -12.93 -92.17 9.01
CA ILE A 396 -12.14 -93.24 9.71
C ILE A 396 -13.02 -94.44 10.05
N GLY A 397 -14.27 -94.15 10.52
CA GLY A 397 -15.23 -95.24 10.86
C GLY A 397 -15.60 -96.10 9.65
N LYS A 398 -15.85 -95.43 8.47
CA LYS A 398 -16.14 -96.16 7.24
C LYS A 398 -14.93 -96.94 6.72
N GLN A 399 -13.71 -96.50 6.96
CA GLN A 399 -12.48 -97.23 6.59
C GLN A 399 -12.25 -98.44 7.49
N LYS A 400 -12.57 -98.42 8.81
CA LYS A 400 -12.47 -99.54 9.69
C LYS A 400 -13.45 -100.65 9.28
N VAL A 401 -14.68 -100.36 9.03
CA VAL A 401 -15.70 -101.36 8.60
C VAL A 401 -15.29 -102.02 7.28
N ARG A 402 -14.77 -101.25 6.30
CA ARG A 402 -14.24 -101.81 5.04
C ARG A 402 -13.01 -102.70 5.22
N LYS A 403 -12.19 -102.53 6.28
CA LYS A 403 -11.07 -103.41 6.59
C LYS A 403 -11.53 -104.72 7.27
N GLU A 404 -12.56 -104.67 8.12
CA GLU A 404 -13.16 -105.82 8.77
C GLU A 404 -13.96 -106.68 7.80
N GLU A 405 -14.54 -106.14 6.75
CA GLU A 405 -15.24 -106.89 5.68
C GLU A 405 -14.24 -107.50 4.67
N ARG A 406 -12.97 -107.12 4.69
CA ARG A 406 -11.91 -107.69 3.80
C ARG A 406 -10.96 -108.61 4.51
N ALA A 407 -11.08 -108.81 5.86
CA ALA A 407 -10.36 -109.80 6.64
C ALA A 407 -11.20 -111.10 6.88
#